data_42b2e14433108c2e2b9704a68e4a26e0
#
_entry.id   42b2e14433108c2e2b9704a68e4a26e0
#
_cell.length_a   1.000
_cell.length_b   1.000
_cell.length_c   1.000
_cell.angle_alpha   90.00
_cell.angle_beta   90.00
_cell.angle_gamma   90.00
#
_symmetry.space_group_name_H-M   'P 1'
#
loop_
_entity.id
_entity.type
_entity.pdbx_description
1 polymer ?
#
loop_
_entity_poly.entity_id
_entity_poly.type
_entity_poly.pdbx_seq_one_letter_code
_entity_poly.pdbx_strand_id
1 'polypeptide(L)'
;GICFGHQIIAQALGGKVEKFAGGWSVGRTEYTIDGETLALNAWHQDQVTQLPDGAKVVGASDFCANAALLYDDHIWTIQPHPEFTQDFIDGLIRTRGKGVVPDHQLQAASALLDAPTDNAKIADHIADFLKKERL
;
A
#
# COMPACT_ATOMS: atom_id res chain seq x y z
N GLY A 1 7.53 2.96 6.64
CA GLY A 1 6.14 2.78 7.11
C GLY A 1 5.30 2.01 6.10
N ILE A 2 4.43 1.14 6.61
CA ILE A 2 3.54 0.30 5.79
C ILE A 2 2.10 0.55 6.23
N CYS A 3 1.22 0.81 5.27
CA CYS A 3 -0.22 1.07 5.47
C CYS A 3 -0.49 2.15 6.52
N PHE A 4 -0.86 1.78 7.75
CA PHE A 4 -1.02 2.75 8.84
C PHE A 4 0.27 3.56 9.07
N GLY A 5 1.43 2.92 9.02
CA GLY A 5 2.72 3.59 9.14
C GLY A 5 2.98 4.61 8.04
N HIS A 6 2.62 4.29 6.81
CA HIS A 6 2.66 5.21 5.68
C HIS A 6 1.76 6.44 5.93
N GLN A 7 0.56 6.20 6.41
CA GLN A 7 -0.42 7.25 6.70
C GLN A 7 0.00 8.14 7.86
N ILE A 8 0.41 7.56 8.98
CA ILE A 8 0.78 8.33 10.18
C ILE A 8 2.03 9.19 9.96
N ILE A 9 2.98 8.72 9.17
CA ILE A 9 4.16 9.51 8.80
C ILE A 9 3.73 10.73 7.97
N ALA A 10 2.88 10.54 6.96
CA ALA A 10 2.39 11.65 6.16
C ALA A 10 1.64 12.67 7.00
N GLN A 11 0.78 12.21 7.91
CA GLN A 11 0.02 13.06 8.80
C GLN A 11 0.95 13.85 9.74
N ALA A 12 1.91 13.17 10.33
CA ALA A 12 2.85 13.79 11.28
C ALA A 12 3.74 14.86 10.64
N LEU A 13 4.02 14.72 9.35
CA LEU A 13 4.88 15.65 8.60
C LEU A 13 4.09 16.75 7.87
N GLY A 14 2.79 16.87 8.14
CA GLY A 14 1.98 17.98 7.65
C GLY A 14 1.09 17.66 6.45
N GLY A 15 1.05 16.41 6.02
CA GLY A 15 0.11 15.95 5.00
C GLY A 15 -1.27 15.67 5.57
N LYS A 16 -2.15 15.13 4.74
CA LYS A 16 -3.53 14.83 5.13
C LYS A 16 -3.87 13.41 4.76
N VAL A 17 -4.49 12.68 5.70
CA VAL A 17 -5.02 11.33 5.51
C VAL A 17 -6.52 11.38 5.70
N GLU A 18 -7.26 10.83 4.75
CA GLU A 18 -8.71 10.85 4.74
C GLU A 18 -9.26 9.50 4.30
N LYS A 19 -10.48 9.21 4.74
CA LYS A 19 -11.28 8.15 4.15
C LYS A 19 -11.46 8.47 2.67
N PHE A 20 -11.03 7.57 1.79
CA PHE A 20 -11.04 7.85 0.36
C PHE A 20 -12.46 7.82 -0.19
N ALA A 21 -12.82 8.87 -0.96
CA ALA A 21 -14.16 8.98 -1.55
C ALA A 21 -14.47 7.83 -2.53
N GLY A 22 -13.44 7.24 -3.16
CA GLY A 22 -13.57 6.08 -4.04
C GLY A 22 -13.82 4.75 -3.32
N GLY A 23 -13.73 4.70 -1.98
CA GLY A 23 -14.01 3.52 -1.19
C GLY A 23 -12.80 2.66 -0.86
N TRP A 24 -13.04 1.37 -0.66
CA TRP A 24 -12.04 0.38 -0.27
C TRP A 24 -11.14 -0.04 -1.42
N SER A 25 -9.89 -0.32 -1.08
CA SER A 25 -8.93 -1.05 -1.93
C SER A 25 -8.55 -2.34 -1.21
N VAL A 26 -8.88 -3.48 -1.78
CA VAL A 26 -8.64 -4.78 -1.15
C VAL A 26 -8.11 -5.80 -2.15
N GLY A 27 -7.17 -6.62 -1.72
CA GLY A 27 -6.63 -7.72 -2.50
C GLY A 27 -5.51 -7.30 -3.45
N ARG A 28 -5.19 -8.19 -4.37
CA ARG A 28 -4.10 -8.01 -5.34
C ARG A 28 -4.37 -6.81 -6.24
N THR A 29 -3.45 -5.87 -6.20
CA THR A 29 -3.54 -4.62 -6.94
C THR A 29 -2.18 -4.34 -7.60
N GLU A 30 -2.21 -3.84 -8.83
CA GLU A 30 -1.00 -3.46 -9.55
C GLU A 30 -0.65 -2.00 -9.30
N TYR A 31 0.62 -1.76 -8.99
CA TYR A 31 1.19 -0.43 -8.76
C TYR A 31 2.37 -0.21 -9.69
N THR A 32 2.62 1.03 -10.05
CA THR A 32 3.90 1.42 -10.65
C THR A 32 4.77 1.99 -9.54
N ILE A 33 5.86 1.31 -9.22
CA ILE A 33 6.79 1.70 -8.15
C ILE A 33 8.19 1.79 -8.76
N ASP A 34 8.79 2.98 -8.70
CA ASP A 34 10.09 3.27 -9.31
C ASP A 34 10.15 2.85 -10.79
N GLY A 35 9.05 3.08 -11.52
CA GLY A 35 8.96 2.78 -12.95
C GLY A 35 8.66 1.32 -13.29
N GLU A 36 8.49 0.45 -12.30
CA GLU A 36 8.21 -0.97 -12.49
C GLU A 36 6.79 -1.31 -12.05
N THR A 37 6.08 -2.12 -12.84
CA THR A 37 4.75 -2.60 -12.46
C THR A 37 4.87 -3.79 -11.51
N LEU A 38 4.37 -3.62 -10.28
CA LEU A 38 4.42 -4.63 -9.23
C LEU A 38 3.04 -4.88 -8.67
N ALA A 39 2.73 -6.14 -8.35
CA ALA A 39 1.46 -6.54 -7.75
C ALA A 39 1.65 -6.77 -6.24
N LEU A 40 0.83 -6.12 -5.44
CA LEU A 40 0.84 -6.22 -3.99
C LEU A 40 -0.59 -6.29 -3.46
N ASN A 41 -0.75 -6.82 -2.26
CA ASN A 41 -2.05 -6.89 -1.61
C ASN A 41 -2.37 -5.58 -0.89
N ALA A 42 -3.52 -5.00 -1.22
CA ALA A 42 -4.08 -3.84 -0.56
C ALA A 42 -5.13 -4.25 0.47
N TRP A 43 -5.26 -3.48 1.53
CA TRP A 43 -6.37 -3.58 2.47
C TRP A 43 -6.50 -2.26 3.22
N HIS A 44 -7.20 -1.29 2.62
CA HIS A 44 -7.39 0.03 3.22
C HIS A 44 -8.55 0.77 2.59
N GLN A 45 -9.10 1.72 3.32
CA GLN A 45 -10.07 2.70 2.84
C GLN A 45 -9.51 4.12 2.94
N ASP A 46 -8.67 4.38 3.94
CA ASP A 46 -8.02 5.68 4.11
C ASP A 46 -6.81 5.79 3.19
N GLN A 47 -6.54 7.00 2.71
CA GLN A 47 -5.41 7.30 1.85
C GLN A 47 -4.81 8.66 2.19
N VAL A 48 -3.53 8.83 1.86
CA VAL A 48 -2.89 10.13 1.88
C VAL A 48 -3.46 10.93 0.71
N THR A 49 -4.20 11.98 1.02
CA THR A 49 -4.88 12.83 0.03
C THR A 49 -4.12 14.13 -0.23
N GLN A 50 -3.28 14.55 0.68
CA GLN A 50 -2.41 15.72 0.53
C GLN A 50 -1.00 15.36 1.00
N LEU A 51 -0.01 15.58 0.13
CA LEU A 51 1.38 15.27 0.44
C LEU A 51 1.93 16.29 1.46
N PRO A 52 2.71 15.84 2.46
CA PRO A 52 3.51 16.76 3.25
C PRO A 52 4.66 17.33 2.42
N ASP A 53 5.19 18.48 2.84
CA ASP A 53 6.37 19.07 2.23
C ASP A 53 7.55 18.10 2.30
N GLY A 54 8.31 17.99 1.22
CA GLY A 54 9.46 17.11 1.15
C GLY A 54 9.13 15.68 0.73
N ALA A 55 7.86 15.31 0.62
CA ALA A 55 7.45 13.99 0.12
C ALA A 55 7.53 13.92 -1.40
N LYS A 56 8.13 12.84 -1.90
CA LYS A 56 8.18 12.51 -3.32
C LYS A 56 7.37 11.24 -3.56
N VAL A 57 6.46 11.27 -4.52
CA VAL A 57 5.72 10.06 -4.92
C VAL A 57 6.65 9.17 -5.73
N VAL A 58 6.90 7.97 -5.24
CA VAL A 58 7.71 6.95 -5.92
C VAL A 58 6.88 5.74 -6.33
N GLY A 59 5.62 5.70 -5.94
CA GLY A 59 4.69 4.64 -6.35
C GLY A 59 3.25 5.10 -6.36
N ALA A 60 2.49 4.59 -7.34
CA ALA A 60 1.09 4.95 -7.54
C ALA A 60 0.32 3.83 -8.24
N SER A 61 -0.99 3.86 -8.10
CA SER A 61 -1.94 3.12 -8.93
C SER A 61 -3.02 4.09 -9.41
N ASP A 62 -3.88 3.62 -10.31
CA ASP A 62 -5.02 4.44 -10.75
C ASP A 62 -5.94 4.80 -9.58
N PHE A 63 -6.05 3.92 -8.60
CA PHE A 63 -6.92 4.10 -7.43
C PHE A 63 -6.20 4.84 -6.28
N CYS A 64 -4.88 4.72 -6.17
CA CYS A 64 -4.10 5.27 -5.06
C CYS A 64 -2.93 6.10 -5.60
N ALA A 65 -3.13 7.40 -5.71
CA ALA A 65 -2.14 8.30 -6.31
C ALA A 65 -0.85 8.42 -5.50
N ASN A 66 -0.92 8.28 -4.18
CA ASN A 66 0.20 8.45 -3.25
C ASN A 66 0.53 7.11 -2.58
N ALA A 67 0.73 6.06 -3.39
CA ALA A 67 0.86 4.69 -2.88
C ALA A 67 2.23 4.41 -2.25
N ALA A 68 3.28 5.07 -2.67
CA ALA A 68 4.59 4.97 -2.05
C ALA A 68 5.27 6.35 -2.05
N LEU A 69 5.86 6.71 -0.92
CA LEU A 69 6.46 8.02 -0.71
C LEU A 69 7.90 7.89 -0.22
N LEU A 70 8.74 8.81 -0.66
CA LEU A 70 10.11 8.96 -0.21
C LEU A 70 10.30 10.38 0.31
N TYR A 71 10.85 10.50 1.53
CA TYR A 71 11.18 11.79 2.17
C TYR A 71 12.70 11.91 2.23
N ASP A 72 13.27 12.73 1.38
CA ASP A 72 14.71 12.80 1.16
C ASP A 72 15.24 11.39 0.81
N ASP A 73 16.18 10.86 1.57
CA ASP A 73 16.61 9.45 1.46
C ASP A 73 16.49 8.69 2.79
N HIS A 74 15.71 9.25 3.73
CA HIS A 74 15.66 8.76 5.11
C HIS A 74 14.39 7.97 5.43
N ILE A 75 13.26 8.28 4.78
CA ILE A 75 11.96 7.67 5.08
C ILE A 75 11.35 7.18 3.77
N TRP A 76 11.04 5.90 3.73
CA TRP A 76 10.30 5.28 2.62
C TRP A 76 9.03 4.64 3.16
N THR A 77 7.91 4.90 2.50
CA THR A 77 6.61 4.40 2.96
C THR A 77 5.80 3.83 1.82
N ILE A 78 4.90 2.89 2.13
CA ILE A 78 4.06 2.23 1.14
C ILE A 78 2.66 1.95 1.69
N GLN A 79 1.64 2.19 0.88
CA GLN A 79 0.24 1.98 1.27
C GLN A 79 -0.17 0.51 1.25
N PRO A 80 0.14 -0.29 0.20
CA PRO A 80 -0.19 -1.72 0.25
C PRO A 80 0.70 -2.48 1.23
N HIS A 81 0.36 -3.75 1.43
CA HIS A 81 1.01 -4.63 2.41
C HIS A 81 1.90 -5.66 1.72
N PRO A 82 3.22 -5.43 1.60
CA PRO A 82 4.14 -6.42 1.04
C PRO A 82 4.32 -7.66 1.91
N GLU A 83 3.88 -7.59 3.17
CA GLU A 83 3.95 -8.71 4.12
C GLU A 83 2.72 -9.64 4.05
N PHE A 84 1.64 -9.22 3.38
CA PHE A 84 0.42 -10.03 3.33
C PHE A 84 0.54 -11.16 2.31
N THR A 85 0.37 -12.39 2.78
CA THR A 85 0.28 -13.59 1.96
C THR A 85 -1.13 -13.77 1.40
N GLN A 86 -1.28 -14.68 0.45
CA GLN A 86 -2.60 -15.07 -0.07
C GLN A 86 -3.50 -15.61 1.05
N ASP A 87 -2.95 -16.43 1.94
CA ASP A 87 -3.71 -16.99 3.06
C ASP A 87 -4.19 -15.91 4.01
N PHE A 88 -3.37 -14.89 4.26
CA PHE A 88 -3.76 -13.79 5.13
C PHE A 88 -4.88 -12.95 4.50
N ILE A 89 -4.80 -12.66 3.21
CA ILE A 89 -5.85 -11.94 2.49
C ILE A 89 -7.15 -12.75 2.48
N ASP A 90 -7.08 -14.07 2.23
CA ASP A 90 -8.25 -14.93 2.29
C ASP A 90 -8.91 -14.88 3.67
N GLY A 91 -8.11 -14.91 4.73
CA GLY A 91 -8.61 -14.76 6.10
C GLY A 91 -9.33 -13.43 6.33
N LEU A 92 -8.76 -12.32 5.83
CA LEU A 92 -9.40 -11.00 5.94
C LEU A 92 -10.72 -10.94 5.16
N ILE A 93 -10.77 -11.51 3.97
CA ILE A 93 -11.98 -11.58 3.16
C ILE A 93 -13.11 -12.29 3.92
N ARG A 94 -12.78 -13.42 4.56
CA ARG A 94 -13.76 -14.26 5.26
C ARG A 94 -14.21 -13.69 6.59
N THR A 95 -13.42 -12.83 7.23
CA THR A 95 -13.67 -12.34 8.59
C THR A 95 -13.89 -10.83 8.62
N ARG A 96 -12.86 -10.03 8.46
CA ARG A 96 -12.91 -8.57 8.63
C ARG A 96 -13.60 -7.85 7.49
N GLY A 97 -13.62 -8.44 6.29
CA GLY A 97 -14.23 -7.81 5.11
C GLY A 97 -15.74 -7.91 5.10
N LYS A 98 -16.31 -8.98 5.64
CA LYS A 98 -17.75 -9.22 5.60
C LYS A 98 -18.52 -8.12 6.33
N GLY A 99 -19.49 -7.51 5.62
CA GLY A 99 -20.32 -6.45 6.17
C GLY A 99 -19.64 -5.09 6.24
N VAL A 100 -18.37 -4.99 5.86
CA VAL A 100 -17.57 -3.75 5.88
C VAL A 100 -17.14 -3.36 4.48
N VAL A 101 -16.54 -4.28 3.74
CA VAL A 101 -16.14 -4.10 2.34
C VAL A 101 -17.27 -4.58 1.44
N PRO A 102 -17.61 -3.84 0.35
CA PRO A 102 -18.65 -4.31 -0.58
C PRO A 102 -18.38 -5.72 -1.12
N ASP A 103 -19.42 -6.54 -1.19
CA ASP A 103 -19.29 -7.95 -1.57
C ASP A 103 -18.63 -8.14 -2.93
N HIS A 104 -18.91 -7.28 -3.92
CA HIS A 104 -18.30 -7.40 -5.24
C HIS A 104 -16.79 -7.21 -5.21
N GLN A 105 -16.28 -6.37 -4.29
CA GLN A 105 -14.83 -6.19 -4.10
C GLN A 105 -14.21 -7.40 -3.40
N LEU A 106 -14.90 -7.97 -2.41
CA LEU A 106 -14.44 -9.21 -1.75
C LEU A 106 -14.38 -10.37 -2.73
N GLN A 107 -15.37 -10.50 -3.62
CA GLN A 107 -15.39 -11.52 -4.67
C GLN A 107 -14.25 -11.32 -5.67
N ALA A 108 -14.00 -10.10 -6.10
CA ALA A 108 -12.91 -9.79 -7.02
C ALA A 108 -11.54 -10.10 -6.38
N ALA A 109 -11.36 -9.75 -5.11
CA ALA A 109 -10.13 -10.08 -4.37
C ALA A 109 -9.95 -11.59 -4.24
N SER A 110 -11.01 -12.31 -3.93
CA SER A 110 -11.00 -13.78 -3.81
C SER A 110 -10.62 -14.46 -5.12
N ALA A 111 -11.09 -13.93 -6.25
CA ALA A 111 -10.77 -14.47 -7.57
C ALA A 111 -9.29 -14.36 -7.95
N LEU A 112 -8.55 -13.46 -7.30
CA LEU A 112 -7.12 -13.20 -7.57
C LEU A 112 -6.17 -13.80 -6.52
N LEU A 113 -6.69 -14.60 -5.56
CA LEU A 113 -5.87 -15.17 -4.49
C LEU A 113 -4.71 -16.03 -5.00
N ASP A 114 -4.89 -16.72 -6.11
CA ASP A 114 -3.86 -17.59 -6.68
C ASP A 114 -2.90 -16.84 -7.62
N ALA A 115 -3.16 -15.58 -7.94
CA ALA A 115 -2.28 -14.80 -8.77
C ALA A 115 -1.04 -14.36 -7.96
N PRO A 116 0.17 -14.40 -8.56
CA PRO A 116 1.39 -14.08 -7.82
C PRO A 116 1.46 -12.60 -7.45
N THR A 117 2.17 -12.32 -6.34
CA THR A 117 2.49 -10.97 -5.90
C THR A 117 4.00 -10.77 -5.87
N ASP A 118 4.42 -9.51 -5.82
CA ASP A 118 5.82 -9.12 -5.83
C ASP A 118 6.33 -8.78 -4.42
N ASN A 119 5.80 -9.45 -3.41
CA ASN A 119 6.17 -9.23 -2.00
C ASN A 119 7.67 -9.34 -1.76
N ALA A 120 8.33 -10.33 -2.37
CA ALA A 120 9.77 -10.53 -2.22
C ALA A 120 10.59 -9.36 -2.78
N LYS A 121 10.18 -8.79 -3.90
CA LYS A 121 10.85 -7.62 -4.49
C LYS A 121 10.78 -6.41 -3.56
N ILE A 122 9.63 -6.18 -2.95
CA ILE A 122 9.48 -5.06 -2.02
C ILE A 122 10.24 -5.32 -0.72
N ALA A 123 10.25 -6.56 -0.24
CA ALA A 123 11.06 -6.93 0.92
C ALA A 123 12.55 -6.65 0.68
N ASP A 124 13.05 -7.01 -0.49
CA ASP A 124 14.44 -6.73 -0.88
C ASP A 124 14.70 -5.22 -0.97
N HIS A 125 13.77 -4.46 -1.54
CA HIS A 125 13.86 -3.01 -1.61
C HIS A 125 13.94 -2.39 -0.21
N ILE A 126 13.10 -2.83 0.71
CA ILE A 126 13.11 -2.36 2.10
C ILE A 126 14.43 -2.70 2.77
N ALA A 127 14.93 -3.93 2.58
CA ALA A 127 16.20 -4.36 3.14
C ALA A 127 17.36 -3.49 2.63
N ASP A 128 17.41 -3.25 1.33
CA ASP A 128 18.44 -2.40 0.71
C ASP A 128 18.37 -0.97 1.23
N PHE A 129 17.15 -0.43 1.35
CA PHE A 129 16.93 0.91 1.90
C PHE A 129 17.45 1.03 3.33
N LEU A 130 17.17 0.02 4.18
CA LEU A 130 17.60 0.04 5.58
C LEU A 130 19.12 -0.14 5.75
N LYS A 131 19.77 -0.86 4.82
CA LYS A 131 21.22 -1.07 4.84
C LYS A 131 22.02 0.08 4.25
N LYS A 132 21.37 0.98 3.54
CA LYS A 132 22.04 2.09 2.87
C LYS A 132 22.71 3.00 3.89
N GLU A 133 24.00 3.27 3.66
CA GLU A 133 24.74 4.22 4.50
C GLU A 133 24.24 5.64 4.23
N ARG A 134 24.04 6.37 5.31
CA ARG A 134 23.63 7.78 5.30
C ARG A 134 24.62 8.60 6.11
N LEU A 135 25.13 9.63 5.48
CA LEU A 135 26.10 10.51 6.10
C LEU A 135 25.40 11.70 6.76
#